data_9cd331e7aa2b242766dcc3803161784c
#
_entry.id   9cd331e7aa2b242766dcc3803161784c
#
_cell.length_a   1.000
_cell.length_b   1.000
_cell.length_c   1.000
_cell.angle_alpha   90.00
_cell.angle_beta   90.00
_cell.angle_gamma   90.00
#
_symmetry.space_group_name_H-M   'P 1'
#
loop_
_entity.id
_entity.type
_entity.pdbx_description
1 polymer ?
#
loop_
_entity_poly.entity_id
_entity_poly.type
_entity_poly.pdbx_seq_one_letter_code
_entity_poly.pdbx_strand_id
1 'polypeptide(L)'
;MNDKLIVVEGYVATEKDKTNLRKDPWSFALDQRAFGPRRLVVAFANRRGRFLSLAHSRRTVPFEAALAACIEHSGQGARAAVAFCDERVKEGPPPPELAARFASARSIAGSYGIHLVDWIACDDQLFRSTRFALEPDSTWWDVP
;
A
#
# COMPACT_ATOMS: atom_id res chain seq x y z
N MET A 1 -18.19 -0.41 16.70
CA MET A 1 -17.29 -0.62 17.85
C MET A 1 -15.86 -0.84 17.45
N ASN A 2 -15.66 -1.63 16.43
CA ASN A 2 -14.28 -1.94 15.98
C ASN A 2 -13.56 -0.74 15.37
N ASP A 3 -14.29 0.21 14.84
CA ASP A 3 -13.72 1.42 14.24
C ASP A 3 -12.90 2.24 15.24
N LYS A 4 -13.27 2.18 16.51
CA LYS A 4 -12.54 2.84 17.58
C LYS A 4 -11.16 2.21 17.84
N LEU A 5 -10.93 1.00 17.33
CA LEU A 5 -9.70 0.27 17.52
C LEU A 5 -8.73 0.41 16.32
N ILE A 6 -9.17 1.11 15.27
CA ILE A 6 -8.31 1.38 14.13
C ILE A 6 -7.41 2.55 14.51
N VAL A 7 -6.18 2.22 14.86
CA VAL A 7 -5.17 3.21 15.18
C VAL A 7 -4.37 3.48 13.92
N VAL A 8 -4.40 4.72 13.46
CA VAL A 8 -3.62 5.14 12.30
C VAL A 8 -2.55 6.12 12.77
N GLU A 9 -1.33 5.84 12.39
CA GLU A 9 -0.21 6.75 12.57
C GLU A 9 0.31 7.13 11.20
N GLY A 10 0.79 8.35 11.06
CA GLY A 10 1.24 8.85 9.78
C GLY A 10 2.57 9.57 9.84
N TYR A 11 3.16 9.75 8.68
CA TYR A 11 4.39 10.51 8.48
C TYR A 11 4.22 11.37 7.23
N VAL A 12 4.64 12.62 7.32
CA VAL A 12 4.63 13.55 6.18
C VAL A 12 6.06 13.74 5.71
N ALA A 13 6.28 13.55 4.41
CA ALA A 13 7.60 13.72 3.82
C ALA A 13 8.06 15.17 3.91
N THR A 14 9.34 15.36 4.18
CA THR A 14 9.98 16.67 4.17
C THR A 14 10.64 16.94 2.82
N GLU A 15 11.09 18.17 2.59
CA GLU A 15 11.82 18.53 1.37
C GLU A 15 13.11 17.73 1.17
N LYS A 16 13.66 17.17 2.25
CA LYS A 16 14.87 16.36 2.22
C LYS A 16 14.60 14.92 1.78
N ASP A 17 13.35 14.49 1.79
CA ASP A 17 13.00 13.14 1.39
C ASP A 17 13.06 13.01 -0.12
N LYS A 18 13.95 12.17 -0.61
CA LYS A 18 14.16 11.93 -2.03
C LYS A 18 13.51 10.64 -2.52
N THR A 19 12.73 9.99 -1.66
CA THR A 19 12.10 8.71 -2.00
C THR A 19 11.14 8.87 -3.17
N ASN A 20 11.24 7.97 -4.13
CA ASN A 20 10.35 7.93 -5.28
C ASN A 20 9.80 6.51 -5.43
N LEU A 21 8.49 6.36 -5.21
CA LEU A 21 7.82 5.06 -5.23
C LEU A 21 7.80 4.42 -6.62
N ARG A 22 7.82 5.22 -7.67
CA ARG A 22 7.87 4.72 -9.04
C ARG A 22 9.20 4.03 -9.36
N LYS A 23 10.28 4.58 -8.82
CA LYS A 23 11.64 4.12 -9.12
C LYS A 23 12.11 3.02 -8.18
N ASP A 24 11.73 3.10 -6.91
CA ASP A 24 12.27 2.19 -5.90
C ASP A 24 11.24 1.82 -4.82
N PRO A 25 10.20 1.06 -5.20
CA PRO A 25 9.23 0.59 -4.22
C PRO A 25 9.81 -0.47 -3.28
N TRP A 26 10.82 -1.20 -3.71
CA TRP A 26 11.37 -2.33 -2.94
C TRP A 26 12.20 -1.87 -1.76
N SER A 27 13.00 -0.82 -1.90
CA SER A 27 13.68 -0.20 -0.75
C SER A 27 12.66 0.26 0.29
N PHE A 28 11.58 0.86 -0.17
CA PHE A 28 10.51 1.31 0.71
C PHE A 28 9.87 0.12 1.44
N ALA A 29 9.64 -0.99 0.73
CA ALA A 29 9.08 -2.20 1.33
C ALA A 29 9.99 -2.79 2.41
N LEU A 30 11.31 -2.75 2.21
CA LEU A 30 12.26 -3.19 3.22
C LEU A 30 12.18 -2.33 4.48
N ASP A 31 12.08 -1.02 4.33
CA ASP A 31 11.94 -0.10 5.45
C ASP A 31 10.65 -0.34 6.24
N GLN A 32 9.60 -0.83 5.59
CA GLN A 32 8.32 -1.11 6.24
C GLN A 32 8.42 -2.19 7.32
N ARG A 33 9.38 -3.09 7.23
CA ARG A 33 9.58 -4.11 8.27
C ARG A 33 9.90 -3.48 9.63
N ALA A 34 10.38 -2.25 9.65
CA ALA A 34 10.66 -1.51 10.86
C ALA A 34 9.39 -1.10 11.63
N PHE A 35 8.23 -1.07 10.98
CA PHE A 35 6.97 -0.73 11.63
C PHE A 35 6.39 -1.87 12.48
N GLY A 36 7.00 -3.04 12.42
CA GLY A 36 6.59 -4.19 13.22
C GLY A 36 5.55 -5.08 12.52
N PRO A 37 5.22 -6.21 13.15
CA PRO A 37 4.34 -7.21 12.55
C PRO A 37 2.89 -6.73 12.47
N ARG A 38 2.14 -7.35 11.55
CA ARG A 38 0.69 -7.18 11.39
C ARG A 38 0.29 -5.74 11.09
N ARG A 39 1.06 -5.07 10.23
CA ARG A 39 0.74 -3.71 9.81
C ARG A 39 0.31 -3.67 8.35
N LEU A 40 -0.64 -2.79 8.07
CA LEU A 40 -0.88 -2.29 6.73
C LEU A 40 -0.24 -0.92 6.66
N VAL A 41 0.62 -0.72 5.68
CA VAL A 41 1.27 0.57 5.45
C VAL A 41 0.88 1.04 4.06
N VAL A 42 0.42 2.28 3.96
CA VAL A 42 0.06 2.88 2.67
C VAL A 42 0.94 4.09 2.47
N ALA A 43 1.73 4.04 1.41
CA ALA A 43 2.58 5.16 1.00
C ALA A 43 1.88 5.94 -0.11
N PHE A 44 1.82 7.26 0.06
CA PHE A 44 1.14 8.17 -0.86
C PHE A 44 2.15 8.98 -1.66
N ALA A 45 1.84 9.19 -2.93
CA ALA A 45 2.73 9.88 -3.84
C ALA A 45 1.96 10.79 -4.79
N ASN A 46 2.69 11.70 -5.44
CA ASN A 46 2.15 12.44 -6.56
C ASN A 46 2.16 11.57 -7.82
N ARG A 47 1.66 12.10 -8.94
CA ARG A 47 1.57 11.36 -10.21
C ARG A 47 2.92 10.85 -10.72
N ARG A 48 4.00 11.53 -10.38
CA ARG A 48 5.36 11.17 -10.81
C ARG A 48 6.05 10.20 -9.86
N GLY A 49 5.39 9.83 -8.77
CA GLY A 49 5.92 8.89 -7.80
C GLY A 49 6.65 9.52 -6.63
N ARG A 50 6.73 10.84 -6.55
CA ARG A 50 7.36 11.50 -5.40
C ARG A 50 6.58 11.18 -4.13
N PHE A 51 7.27 10.68 -3.13
CA PHE A 51 6.70 10.34 -1.85
C PHE A 51 6.21 11.61 -1.12
N LEU A 52 4.95 11.58 -0.67
CA LEU A 52 4.33 12.69 0.05
C LEU A 52 4.09 12.37 1.52
N SER A 53 3.59 11.19 1.79
CA SER A 53 3.20 10.79 3.13
C SER A 53 3.02 9.28 3.20
N LEU A 54 2.97 8.76 4.41
CA LEU A 54 2.52 7.40 4.64
C LEU A 54 1.60 7.35 5.85
N ALA A 55 0.79 6.34 5.89
CA ALA A 55 0.01 5.98 7.06
C ALA A 55 0.14 4.48 7.30
N HIS A 56 0.09 4.07 8.55
CA HIS A 56 0.04 2.66 8.87
C HIS A 56 -0.99 2.38 9.94
N SER A 57 -1.59 1.21 9.87
CA SER A 57 -2.55 0.73 10.85
C SER A 57 -2.33 -0.76 11.12
N ARG A 58 -2.92 -1.24 12.20
CA ARG A 58 -2.93 -2.68 12.48
C ARG A 58 -3.81 -3.39 11.46
N ARG A 59 -3.38 -4.60 11.07
CA ARG A 59 -4.11 -5.46 10.15
C ARG A 59 -5.19 -6.31 10.84
N THR A 60 -5.50 -6.04 12.11
CA THR A 60 -6.46 -6.81 12.90
C THR A 60 -7.92 -6.56 12.52
N VAL A 61 -8.17 -5.53 11.70
CA VAL A 61 -9.49 -5.19 11.16
C VAL A 61 -9.56 -5.58 9.69
N PRO A 62 -10.76 -5.63 9.08
CA PRO A 62 -10.86 -5.86 7.64
C PRO A 62 -9.98 -4.87 6.87
N PHE A 63 -9.30 -5.37 5.84
CA PHE A 63 -8.34 -4.53 5.11
C PHE A 63 -9.01 -3.30 4.48
N GLU A 64 -10.27 -3.41 4.10
CA GLU A 64 -11.03 -2.30 3.50
C GLU A 64 -11.13 -1.13 4.49
N ALA A 65 -11.46 -1.42 5.74
CA ALA A 65 -11.55 -0.41 6.79
C ALA A 65 -10.18 0.19 7.12
N ALA A 66 -9.15 -0.65 7.20
CA ALA A 66 -7.79 -0.19 7.45
C ALA A 66 -7.27 0.71 6.32
N LEU A 67 -7.50 0.32 5.08
CA LEU A 67 -7.09 1.11 3.92
C LEU A 67 -7.81 2.46 3.87
N ALA A 68 -9.12 2.47 4.05
CA ALA A 68 -9.91 3.70 4.09
C ALA A 68 -9.42 4.64 5.20
N ALA A 69 -9.17 4.10 6.39
CA ALA A 69 -8.67 4.89 7.52
C ALA A 69 -7.29 5.52 7.21
N CYS A 70 -6.39 4.77 6.60
CA CYS A 70 -5.09 5.29 6.18
C CYS A 70 -5.22 6.42 5.16
N ILE A 71 -6.10 6.25 4.18
CA ILE A 71 -6.34 7.27 3.15
C ILE A 71 -6.92 8.55 3.78
N GLU A 72 -7.92 8.40 4.63
CA GLU A 72 -8.54 9.56 5.31
C GLU A 72 -7.55 10.29 6.21
N HIS A 73 -6.64 9.56 6.84
CA HIS A 73 -5.64 10.16 7.72
C HIS A 73 -4.55 10.92 6.96
N SER A 74 -4.03 10.36 5.87
CA SER A 74 -2.80 10.86 5.25
C SER A 74 -2.85 11.03 3.73
N GLY A 75 -3.95 10.66 3.08
CA GLY A 75 -4.03 10.63 1.62
C GLY A 75 -4.39 11.94 0.93
N GLN A 76 -4.61 13.03 1.67
CA GLN A 76 -5.04 14.29 1.09
C GLN A 76 -3.98 14.82 0.12
N GLY A 77 -4.42 15.16 -1.09
CA GLY A 77 -3.53 15.69 -2.13
C GLY A 77 -2.73 14.65 -2.89
N ALA A 78 -2.78 13.39 -2.48
CA ALA A 78 -2.11 12.31 -3.20
C ALA A 78 -2.87 11.94 -4.48
N ARG A 79 -2.13 11.48 -5.49
CA ARG A 79 -2.69 10.94 -6.74
C ARG A 79 -2.44 9.46 -6.88
N ALA A 80 -1.47 8.93 -6.18
CA ALA A 80 -1.07 7.53 -6.25
C ALA A 80 -0.81 7.00 -4.85
N ALA A 81 -0.94 5.68 -4.71
CA ALA A 81 -0.61 5.00 -3.47
C ALA A 81 -0.08 3.60 -3.78
N VAL A 82 0.78 3.12 -2.89
CA VAL A 82 1.23 1.73 -2.86
C VAL A 82 0.97 1.20 -1.45
N ALA A 83 0.27 0.09 -1.35
CA ALA A 83 0.01 -0.56 -0.07
C ALA A 83 1.01 -1.67 0.18
N PHE A 84 1.49 -1.74 1.41
CA PHE A 84 2.39 -2.80 1.88
C PHE A 84 1.70 -3.50 3.05
N CYS A 85 1.47 -4.80 2.90
CA CYS A 85 0.77 -5.57 3.92
C CYS A 85 1.68 -6.64 4.49
N ASP A 86 1.81 -6.66 5.82
CA ASP A 86 2.50 -7.75 6.50
C ASP A 86 1.60 -8.98 6.46
N GLU A 87 1.90 -9.88 5.55
CA GLU A 87 1.21 -11.15 5.41
C GLU A 87 2.14 -12.21 4.85
N ARG A 88 1.88 -13.46 5.18
CA ARG A 88 2.71 -14.56 4.73
C ARG A 88 2.65 -14.71 3.22
N VAL A 89 3.81 -14.72 2.59
CA VAL A 89 3.95 -14.91 1.15
C VAL A 89 4.28 -16.38 0.89
N LYS A 90 3.41 -17.05 0.13
CA LYS A 90 3.63 -18.44 -0.29
C LYS A 90 4.17 -18.45 -1.71
N GLU A 91 5.14 -19.32 -1.97
CA GLU A 91 5.59 -19.58 -3.32
C GLU A 91 4.49 -20.26 -4.14
N GLY A 92 4.54 -20.07 -5.44
CA GLY A 92 3.58 -20.67 -6.35
C GLY A 92 2.58 -19.66 -6.91
N PRO A 93 1.52 -20.15 -7.57
CA PRO A 93 0.54 -19.28 -8.19
C PRO A 93 -0.20 -18.44 -7.15
N PRO A 94 -0.64 -17.22 -7.51
CA PRO A 94 -1.36 -16.36 -6.58
C PRO A 94 -2.68 -17.02 -6.16
N PRO A 95 -3.12 -16.82 -4.90
CA PRO A 95 -4.41 -17.35 -4.45
C PRO A 95 -5.56 -16.68 -5.24
N PRO A 96 -6.68 -17.42 -5.47
CA PRO A 96 -7.80 -16.89 -6.26
C PRO A 96 -8.39 -15.58 -5.73
N GLU A 97 -8.40 -15.41 -4.40
CA GLU A 97 -8.96 -14.23 -3.75
C GLU A 97 -8.10 -12.96 -3.92
N LEU A 98 -6.88 -13.09 -4.39
CA LEU A 98 -5.97 -11.97 -4.53
C LEU A 98 -6.48 -10.93 -5.53
N ALA A 99 -7.02 -11.37 -6.67
CA ALA A 99 -7.58 -10.48 -7.68
C ALA A 99 -8.76 -9.68 -7.14
N ALA A 100 -9.67 -10.35 -6.43
CA ALA A 100 -10.84 -9.69 -5.85
C ALA A 100 -10.45 -8.68 -4.77
N ARG A 101 -9.48 -9.02 -3.92
CA ARG A 101 -8.97 -8.13 -2.89
C ARG A 101 -8.32 -6.89 -3.49
N PHE A 102 -7.53 -7.07 -4.53
CA PHE A 102 -6.87 -5.95 -5.20
C PHE A 102 -7.89 -5.04 -5.90
N ALA A 103 -8.88 -5.61 -6.58
CA ALA A 103 -9.95 -4.85 -7.21
C ALA A 103 -10.73 -4.03 -6.17
N SER A 104 -11.04 -4.63 -5.02
CA SER A 104 -11.71 -3.94 -3.92
C SER A 104 -10.87 -2.79 -3.38
N ALA A 105 -9.58 -3.03 -3.15
CA ALA A 105 -8.65 -2.00 -2.67
C ALA A 105 -8.53 -0.83 -3.68
N ARG A 106 -8.45 -1.12 -4.96
CA ARG A 106 -8.44 -0.09 -6.02
C ARG A 106 -9.72 0.72 -6.05
N SER A 107 -10.86 0.07 -5.86
CA SER A 107 -12.15 0.74 -5.82
C SER A 107 -12.23 1.71 -4.64
N ILE A 108 -11.76 1.29 -3.47
CA ILE A 108 -11.72 2.14 -2.27
C ILE A 108 -10.83 3.35 -2.52
N ALA A 109 -9.61 3.16 -2.96
CA ALA A 109 -8.69 4.25 -3.24
C ALA A 109 -9.25 5.19 -4.31
N GLY A 110 -9.85 4.63 -5.37
CA GLY A 110 -10.47 5.40 -6.45
C GLY A 110 -11.59 6.31 -5.98
N SER A 111 -12.33 5.90 -4.95
CA SER A 111 -13.39 6.73 -4.37
C SER A 111 -12.86 8.00 -3.70
N TYR A 112 -11.57 8.03 -3.38
CA TYR A 112 -10.87 9.20 -2.85
C TYR A 112 -10.03 9.93 -3.92
N GLY A 113 -10.16 9.52 -5.19
CA GLY A 113 -9.36 10.10 -6.28
C GLY A 113 -7.91 9.65 -6.30
N ILE A 114 -7.61 8.52 -5.69
CA ILE A 114 -6.24 7.98 -5.59
C ILE A 114 -6.15 6.70 -6.44
N HIS A 115 -5.12 6.62 -7.27
CA HIS A 115 -4.82 5.41 -8.03
C HIS A 115 -3.92 4.49 -7.19
N LEU A 116 -4.45 3.35 -6.77
CA LEU A 116 -3.65 2.35 -6.07
C LEU A 116 -2.85 1.55 -7.10
N VAL A 117 -1.54 1.74 -7.09
CA VAL A 117 -0.64 1.11 -8.06
C VAL A 117 -0.47 -0.37 -7.78
N ASP A 118 -0.23 -0.72 -6.53
CA ASP A 118 0.06 -2.10 -6.15
C ASP A 118 -0.32 -2.36 -4.69
N TRP A 119 -0.52 -3.64 -4.41
CA TRP A 119 -0.66 -4.19 -3.06
C TRP A 119 0.47 -5.20 -2.89
N ILE A 120 1.46 -4.83 -2.11
CA ILE A 120 2.67 -5.63 -1.92
C ILE A 120 2.57 -6.37 -0.59
N ALA A 121 2.46 -7.68 -0.67
CA ALA A 121 2.57 -8.54 0.50
C ALA A 121 4.03 -8.73 0.86
N CYS A 122 4.35 -8.65 2.12
CA CYS A 122 5.71 -8.89 2.59
C CYS A 122 5.70 -9.64 3.92
N ASP A 123 6.59 -10.59 4.02
CA ASP A 123 6.91 -11.28 5.27
C ASP A 123 8.40 -11.09 5.58
N ASP A 124 8.95 -11.88 6.48
CA ASP A 124 10.34 -11.76 6.88
C ASP A 124 11.33 -12.08 5.76
N GLN A 125 10.89 -12.75 4.71
CA GLN A 125 11.77 -13.29 3.68
C GLN A 125 11.40 -12.88 2.27
N LEU A 126 10.11 -12.74 1.97
CA LEU A 126 9.61 -12.61 0.61
C LEU A 126 8.71 -11.38 0.44
N PHE A 127 8.72 -10.87 -0.77
CA PHE A 127 7.77 -9.85 -1.22
C PHE A 127 6.95 -10.41 -2.38
N ARG A 128 5.67 -10.02 -2.45
CA ARG A 128 4.83 -10.32 -3.61
C ARG A 128 4.12 -9.07 -4.07
N SER A 129 4.43 -8.64 -5.28
CA SER A 129 3.63 -7.63 -5.97
C SER A 129 2.38 -8.28 -6.53
N THR A 130 1.22 -7.79 -6.14
CA THR A 130 -0.05 -8.27 -6.71
C THR A 130 -0.12 -7.96 -8.21
N ARG A 131 0.35 -6.78 -8.63
CA ARG A 131 0.37 -6.39 -10.04
C ARG A 131 1.18 -7.36 -10.87
N PHE A 132 2.41 -7.67 -10.47
CA PHE A 132 3.23 -8.62 -11.20
C PHE A 132 2.66 -10.03 -11.20
N ALA A 133 1.98 -10.42 -10.11
CA ALA A 133 1.35 -11.74 -10.03
C ALA A 133 0.14 -11.86 -10.96
N LEU A 134 -0.67 -10.82 -11.10
CA LEU A 134 -1.89 -10.84 -11.89
C LEU A 134 -1.68 -10.37 -13.33
N GLU A 135 -0.80 -9.41 -13.54
CA GLU A 135 -0.58 -8.75 -14.83
C GLU A 135 0.91 -8.56 -15.08
N PRO A 136 1.68 -9.65 -15.30
CA PRO A 136 3.13 -9.57 -15.37
C PRO A 136 3.66 -8.72 -16.52
N ASP A 137 2.89 -8.56 -17.58
CA ASP A 137 3.29 -7.79 -18.76
C ASP A 137 2.83 -6.32 -18.72
N SER A 138 2.13 -5.91 -17.65
CA SER A 138 1.65 -4.53 -17.53
C SER A 138 2.74 -3.59 -17.03
N THR A 139 2.59 -2.31 -17.36
CA THR A 139 3.41 -1.25 -16.77
C THR A 139 3.04 -1.12 -15.31
N TRP A 140 4.01 -1.27 -14.41
CA TRP A 140 3.74 -1.23 -12.97
C TRP A 140 3.20 0.14 -12.53
N TRP A 141 3.88 1.22 -12.91
CA TRP A 141 3.42 2.57 -12.59
C TRP A 141 2.45 3.01 -13.67
N ASP A 142 1.18 2.74 -13.45
CA ASP A 142 0.11 3.00 -14.41
C ASP A 142 -0.76 4.22 -14.04
N VAL A 143 -0.21 5.13 -13.28
CA VAL A 143 -0.91 6.35 -12.84
C VAL A 143 -1.14 7.26 -14.04
N PRO A 144 -2.41 7.67 -14.32
CA PRO A 144 -2.72 8.55 -15.45
C PRO A 144 -2.18 9.97 -15.32
#